data_600c3f5a83d429d7e83b92b43bd95b4c
#
_entry.id   600c3f5a83d429d7e83b92b43bd95b4c
#
_cell.length_a   1.000
_cell.length_b   1.000
_cell.length_c   1.000
_cell.angle_alpha   90.00
_cell.angle_beta   90.00
_cell.angle_gamma   90.00
#
_symmetry.space_group_name_H-M   'P 1'
#
loop_
_entity.id
_entity.type
_entity.pdbx_description
1 polymer ?
#
loop_
_entity_poly.entity_id
_entity_poly.type
_entity_poly.pdbx_seq_one_letter_code
_entity_poly.pdbx_strand_id
1 'polypeptide(L)' 'MRTIGLTIGTTYKSPNGDTYKVLRTLNMDWFNSIPEYYYVVIKNDKEYGTIPMFADYSKWELCRK' A
#
# COMPACT_ATOMS: atom_id res chain seq x y z
N MET A 1 11.33 -7.33 -15.36
CA MET A 1 11.28 -7.09 -14.19
C MET A 1 10.05 -6.58 -13.75
N ARG A 2 9.73 -6.59 -12.61
CA ARG A 2 8.58 -6.21 -12.22
C ARG A 2 8.60 -5.25 -11.23
N THR A 3 7.74 -4.42 -11.15
CA THR A 3 7.70 -3.49 -10.21
C THR A 3 7.13 -4.02 -9.04
N ILE A 4 7.54 -3.58 -7.91
CA ILE A 4 7.06 -4.04 -6.73
C ILE A 4 6.06 -3.11 -6.16
N GLY A 5 5.84 -1.99 -6.64
CA GLY A 5 4.91 -1.06 -6.08
C GLY A 5 3.47 -1.43 -6.29
N LEU A 6 2.58 -0.80 -5.58
CA LEU A 6 1.15 -1.03 -5.72
C LEU A 6 0.55 0.11 -6.54
N THR A 7 -0.52 -0.20 -7.24
CA THR A 7 -1.16 0.78 -8.10
C THR A 7 -2.30 1.46 -7.37
N ILE A 8 -2.35 2.79 -7.43
CA ILE A 8 -3.39 3.54 -6.78
C ILE A 8 -4.73 3.20 -7.41
N GLY A 9 -5.72 3.05 -6.59
CA GLY A 9 -7.06 2.72 -7.06
C GLY A 9 -7.33 1.24 -7.18
N THR A 10 -6.36 0.43 -6.82
CA THR A 10 -6.48 -1.01 -6.96
C THR A 10 -6.54 -1.67 -5.61
N THR A 11 -7.25 -2.76 -5.50
CA THR A 11 -7.34 -3.52 -4.27
C THR A 11 -6.46 -4.75 -4.36
N TYR A 12 -5.74 -4.99 -3.30
CA TYR A 12 -4.84 -6.14 -3.22
C TYR A 12 -5.16 -6.97 -1.98
N LYS A 13 -4.81 -8.22 -2.04
CA LYS A 13 -5.01 -9.10 -0.90
C LYS A 13 -3.66 -9.55 -0.40
N SER A 14 -3.42 -9.33 0.88
CA SER A 14 -2.14 -9.70 1.46
C SER A 14 -2.09 -11.19 1.73
N PRO A 15 -0.92 -11.73 2.00
CA PRO A 15 -0.81 -13.15 2.31
C PRO A 15 -1.61 -13.56 3.54
N ASN A 16 -1.92 -12.62 4.42
CA ASN A 16 -2.71 -12.93 5.58
C ASN A 16 -4.19 -13.00 5.31
N GLY A 17 -4.61 -12.63 4.12
CA GLY A 17 -6.03 -12.66 3.80
C GLY A 17 -6.74 -11.35 3.91
N ASP A 18 -6.05 -10.29 4.31
CA ASP A 18 -6.67 -8.97 4.42
C ASP A 18 -6.64 -8.28 3.07
N THR A 19 -7.65 -7.50 2.79
CA THR A 19 -7.66 -6.74 1.54
C THR A 19 -7.30 -5.30 1.84
N TYR A 20 -6.62 -4.68 0.90
CA TYR A 20 -6.17 -3.30 1.05
C TYR A 20 -6.43 -2.57 -0.26
N LYS A 21 -7.23 -1.53 -0.21
CA LYS A 21 -7.44 -0.73 -1.40
C LYS A 21 -6.54 0.48 -1.30
N VAL A 22 -5.68 0.68 -2.28
CA VAL A 22 -4.72 1.76 -2.26
C VAL A 22 -5.38 3.03 -2.72
N LEU A 23 -5.43 4.03 -1.86
CA LEU A 23 -6.12 5.27 -2.18
C LEU A 23 -5.18 6.32 -2.73
N ARG A 24 -4.02 6.47 -2.13
CA ARG A 24 -3.08 7.46 -2.61
C ARG A 24 -1.75 7.25 -1.91
N THR A 25 -0.78 8.03 -2.26
CA THR A 25 0.51 7.95 -1.61
C THR A 25 0.63 9.09 -0.62
N LEU A 26 1.51 8.93 0.33
CA LEU A 26 1.73 9.92 1.33
C LEU A 26 3.23 10.04 1.54
N ASN A 27 3.72 11.26 1.51
CA ASN A 27 5.12 11.50 1.70
C ASN A 27 5.30 12.29 2.99
N MET A 28 5.94 11.71 3.95
CA MET A 28 6.18 12.37 5.21
C MET A 28 7.65 12.64 5.33
N ASP A 29 7.99 13.91 5.28
CA ASP A 29 9.36 14.27 5.25
C ASP A 29 9.59 15.31 6.30
N TRP A 30 9.49 14.98 7.54
CA TRP A 30 9.59 15.93 8.53
C TRP A 30 10.65 15.53 9.46
N PHE A 31 11.23 16.04 10.11
CA PHE A 31 12.20 15.75 11.03
C PHE A 31 13.46 15.63 10.33
N ASN A 32 14.06 14.72 10.10
CA ASN A 32 15.38 14.60 9.68
C ASN A 32 15.61 14.62 8.25
N SER A 33 14.76 15.09 7.53
CA SER A 33 14.96 15.14 6.15
C SER A 33 15.10 13.79 5.52
N ILE A 34 14.68 12.77 6.17
CA ILE A 34 14.66 11.46 5.57
C ILE A 34 13.28 11.22 5.10
N PRO A 35 13.04 11.20 3.81
CA PRO A 35 11.68 11.05 3.30
C PRO A 35 11.13 9.68 3.64
N GLU A 36 9.90 9.63 4.03
CA GLU A 36 9.22 8.38 4.27
C GLU A 36 8.00 8.36 3.42
N TYR A 37 7.87 7.33 2.63
CA TYR A 37 6.76 7.21 1.69
C TYR A 37 5.86 6.07 2.10
N TYR A 38 4.56 6.32 2.06
CA TYR A 38 3.58 5.33 2.45
C TYR A 38 2.44 5.34 1.46
N TYR A 39 1.69 4.26 1.42
CA TYR A 39 0.42 4.24 0.72
C TYR A 39 -0.68 4.41 1.76
N VAL A 40 -1.67 5.22 1.45
CA VAL A 40 -2.84 5.34 2.29
C VAL A 40 -3.84 4.33 1.75
N VAL A 41 -4.31 3.45 2.60
CA VAL A 41 -5.17 2.35 2.16
C VAL A 41 -6.39 2.21 3.04
N ILE A 42 -7.37 1.48 2.55
CA ILE A 42 -8.50 1.07 3.35
C ILE A 42 -8.39 -0.44 3.51
N LYS A 43 -8.28 -0.90 4.74
CA LYS A 43 -8.14 -2.31 5.02
C LYS A 43 -9.50 -2.93 5.20
N ASN A 44 -9.78 -3.99 4.46
CA ASN A 44 -11.04 -4.74 4.55
C ASN A 44 -12.26 -3.84 4.43
N ASP A 45 -12.12 -2.76 3.65
CA ASP A 45 -13.23 -1.84 3.43
C ASP A 45 -13.71 -1.18 4.71
N LYS A 46 -12.92 -1.17 5.74
CA LYS A 46 -13.34 -0.59 6.98
C LYS A 46 -12.39 0.39 7.59
N GLU A 47 -11.15 0.06 7.62
CA GLU A 47 -10.19 0.86 8.36
C GLU A 47 -9.21 1.56 7.49
N TYR A 48 -9.02 2.83 7.72
CA TYR A 48 -8.01 3.58 6.98
C TYR A 48 -6.68 3.37 7.67
N GLY A 49 -5.65 3.26 6.91
CA GLY A 49 -4.32 3.10 7.47
C GLY A 49 -3.26 3.39 6.45
N THR A 50 -2.02 3.14 6.82
CA THR A 50 -0.91 3.34 5.89
C THR A 50 -0.04 2.11 5.90
N ILE A 51 0.57 1.85 4.75
CA ILE A 51 1.53 0.77 4.65
C ILE A 51 2.74 1.33 3.92
N PRO A 52 3.93 0.79 4.16
CA PRO A 52 5.14 1.33 3.56
C PRO A 52 5.10 1.22 2.05
N MET A 53 5.63 2.21 1.38
CA MET A 53 5.70 2.14 -0.06
C MET A 53 6.82 1.23 -0.50
N PHE A 54 7.93 1.22 0.25
CA PHE A 54 9.07 0.40 -0.13
C PHE A 54 9.08 -0.86 0.71
N ALA A 55 8.37 -1.86 0.26
CA ALA A 55 8.33 -3.14 0.92
C ALA A 55 8.14 -4.19 -0.14
N ASP A 56 8.20 -5.43 0.27
CA ASP A 56 8.08 -6.53 -0.66
C ASP A 56 6.62 -6.94 -0.77
N TYR A 57 6.00 -6.56 -1.87
CA TYR A 57 4.60 -6.89 -2.11
C TYR A 57 4.46 -8.00 -3.15
N SER A 58 5.53 -8.75 -3.37
CA SER A 58 5.50 -9.75 -4.42
C SER A 58 4.51 -10.86 -4.15
N LYS A 59 4.15 -11.08 -2.89
CA LYS A 59 3.20 -12.13 -2.58
C LYS A 59 1.78 -11.64 -2.43
N TRP A 60 1.55 -10.37 -2.66
CA TRP A 60 0.21 -9.83 -2.58
C TRP A 60 -0.48 -10.10 -3.92
N GLU A 61 -1.75 -10.38 -3.85
CA GLU A 61 -2.51 -10.71 -5.04
C GLU A 61 -3.43 -9.59 -5.43
N LEU A 62 -3.57 -9.38 -6.71
CA LEU A 62 -4.45 -8.37 -7.22
C LEU A 62 -5.87 -8.84 -7.12
N CYS A 63 -6.72 -8.07 -6.48
CA CYS A 63 -8.12 -8.38 -6.42
C CYS A 63 -8.82 -7.64 -7.52
N ARG A 64 -9.42 -8.41 -8.43
CA ARG A 64 -10.12 -7.76 -9.49
C ARG A 64 -11.55 -7.92 -9.26
N LYS A 65 -12.30 -6.94 -9.62
CA LYS A 65 -13.71 -7.05 -9.40
C LYS A 65 -14.42 -7.44 -10.62
#